data_ee1a79c455a6ec6ece3a2e9105d3d5bc
#
_entry.id   ee1a79c455a6ec6ece3a2e9105d3d5bc
#
_cell.length_a   1.000
_cell.length_b   1.000
_cell.length_c   1.000
_cell.angle_alpha   90.00
_cell.angle_beta   90.00
_cell.angle_gamma   90.00
#
_symmetry.space_group_name_H-M   'P 1'
#
loop_
_entity.id
_entity.type
_entity.pdbx_description
1 polymer ?
#
loop_
_entity_poly.entity_id
_entity_poly.type
_entity_poly.pdbx_seq_one_letter_code
_entity_poly.pdbx_strand_id
1 'polypeptide(L)'
;MEVCFGTPADLDGWMDLVRQVSRDFPGLETEKDLEEHRRTVLKFMEKRQALCVKSDHRISGVLLFSRNRNMICCLAVSPESRRAGIASELLETALSELDRSRDITVSTFREGDKKGTAPRALYRKFGFTEAELTEEFGYPNQVFVLKGAE
;
A
#
# COMPACT_ATOMS: atom_id res chain seq x y z
N MET A 1 12.21 3.57 14.10
CA MET A 1 11.46 3.14 12.90
C MET A 1 11.89 3.98 11.70
N GLU A 2 12.35 3.35 10.67
CA GLU A 2 12.82 4.05 9.49
C GLU A 2 12.22 3.46 8.22
N VAL A 3 11.68 4.32 7.36
CA VAL A 3 11.18 3.93 6.05
C VAL A 3 12.32 4.02 5.05
N CYS A 4 12.52 2.99 4.25
CA CYS A 4 13.54 2.99 3.21
C CYS A 4 12.96 2.48 1.89
N PHE A 5 13.69 2.75 0.79
CA PHE A 5 13.33 2.18 -0.49
C PHE A 5 13.67 0.70 -0.51
N GLY A 6 12.72 -0.13 -0.92
CA GLY A 6 12.95 -1.55 -1.12
C GLY A 6 13.77 -1.77 -2.38
N THR A 7 14.74 -2.67 -2.31
CA THR A 7 15.58 -3.05 -3.43
C THR A 7 15.35 -4.51 -3.78
N PRO A 8 15.83 -5.00 -4.93
CA PRO A 8 15.68 -6.41 -5.27
C PRO A 8 16.19 -7.39 -4.21
N ALA A 9 17.17 -6.97 -3.40
CA ALA A 9 17.65 -7.79 -2.28
C ALA A 9 16.58 -7.98 -1.19
N ASP A 10 15.58 -7.10 -1.15
CA ASP A 10 14.48 -7.17 -0.19
C ASP A 10 13.29 -7.98 -0.68
N LEU A 11 13.32 -8.45 -1.92
CA LEU A 11 12.16 -9.03 -2.57
C LEU A 11 11.62 -10.26 -1.85
N ASP A 12 12.49 -11.16 -1.40
CA ASP A 12 12.04 -12.37 -0.69
C ASP A 12 11.37 -12.02 0.64
N GLY A 13 11.97 -11.12 1.42
CA GLY A 13 11.37 -10.66 2.68
C GLY A 13 10.07 -9.91 2.46
N TRP A 14 10.00 -9.12 1.38
CA TRP A 14 8.78 -8.42 0.98
C TRP A 14 7.65 -9.43 0.71
N MET A 15 7.93 -10.47 -0.09
CA MET A 15 6.93 -11.47 -0.42
C MET A 15 6.53 -12.33 0.78
N ASP A 16 7.43 -12.52 1.75
CA ASP A 16 7.06 -13.19 3.00
C ASP A 16 5.95 -12.42 3.72
N LEU A 17 6.07 -11.10 3.77
CA LEU A 17 5.00 -10.27 4.36
C LEU A 17 3.72 -10.37 3.55
N VAL A 18 3.82 -10.27 2.22
CA VAL A 18 2.65 -10.36 1.34
C VAL A 18 1.90 -11.68 1.57
N ARG A 19 2.60 -12.80 1.72
CA ARG A 19 1.97 -14.09 1.99
C ARG A 19 1.23 -14.10 3.32
N GLN A 20 1.73 -13.43 4.34
CA GLN A 20 1.07 -13.35 5.64
C GLN A 20 -0.28 -12.65 5.56
N VAL A 21 -0.42 -11.67 4.68
CA VAL A 21 -1.63 -10.86 4.58
C VAL A 21 -2.47 -11.16 3.35
N SER A 22 -2.08 -12.13 2.54
CA SER A 22 -2.70 -12.38 1.23
C SER A 22 -4.20 -12.66 1.30
N ARG A 23 -4.70 -13.21 2.39
CA ARG A 23 -6.14 -13.47 2.60
C ARG A 23 -6.96 -12.18 2.61
N ASP A 24 -6.34 -11.08 3.01
CA ASP A 24 -7.02 -9.79 3.16
C ASP A 24 -6.97 -8.96 1.89
N PHE A 25 -6.29 -9.45 0.85
CA PHE A 25 -6.12 -8.67 -0.39
C PHE A 25 -6.67 -9.45 -1.59
N PRO A 26 -7.70 -8.90 -2.25
CA PRO A 26 -8.19 -9.48 -3.51
C PRO A 26 -7.06 -9.50 -4.54
N GLY A 27 -7.00 -10.58 -5.31
CA GLY A 27 -5.96 -10.72 -6.33
C GLY A 27 -4.65 -11.34 -5.85
N LEU A 28 -4.58 -11.79 -4.60
CA LEU A 28 -3.40 -12.45 -4.03
C LEU A 28 -3.71 -13.83 -3.47
N GLU A 29 -4.77 -14.48 -3.95
CA GLU A 29 -5.31 -15.70 -3.35
C GLU A 29 -4.63 -16.99 -3.83
N THR A 30 -3.98 -16.96 -4.99
CA THR A 30 -3.35 -18.14 -5.57
C THR A 30 -1.84 -17.96 -5.69
N GLU A 31 -1.12 -19.06 -5.85
CA GLU A 31 0.34 -19.01 -6.08
C GLU A 31 0.66 -18.28 -7.38
N LYS A 32 -0.18 -18.41 -8.39
CA LYS A 32 -0.03 -17.66 -9.65
C LYS A 32 -0.16 -16.16 -9.41
N ASP A 33 -1.15 -15.76 -8.64
CA ASP A 33 -1.36 -14.36 -8.30
C ASP A 33 -0.16 -13.80 -7.54
N LEU A 34 0.37 -14.56 -6.59
CA LEU A 34 1.53 -14.15 -5.82
C LEU A 34 2.77 -14.02 -6.69
N GLU A 35 2.96 -14.89 -7.67
CA GLU A 35 4.08 -14.81 -8.58
C GLU A 35 3.98 -13.58 -9.49
N GLU A 36 2.78 -13.27 -9.97
CA GLU A 36 2.55 -12.06 -10.75
C GLU A 36 2.80 -10.81 -9.91
N HIS A 37 2.36 -10.82 -8.64
CA HIS A 37 2.60 -9.72 -7.72
C HIS A 37 4.09 -9.53 -7.46
N ARG A 38 4.85 -10.63 -7.32
CA ARG A 38 6.30 -10.59 -7.15
C ARG A 38 6.96 -9.84 -8.30
N ARG A 39 6.55 -10.11 -9.53
CA ARG A 39 7.08 -9.40 -10.71
C ARG A 39 6.73 -7.92 -10.68
N THR A 40 5.51 -7.60 -10.26
CA THR A 40 5.07 -6.22 -10.11
C THR A 40 5.91 -5.49 -9.08
N VAL A 41 6.13 -6.09 -7.91
CA VAL A 41 6.94 -5.50 -6.85
C VAL A 41 8.35 -5.21 -7.37
N LEU A 42 8.95 -6.17 -8.08
CA LEU A 42 10.30 -5.98 -8.62
C LEU A 42 10.36 -4.77 -9.56
N LYS A 43 9.37 -4.61 -10.42
CA LYS A 43 9.30 -3.44 -11.32
C LYS A 43 9.20 -2.14 -10.54
N PHE A 44 8.41 -2.11 -9.48
CA PHE A 44 8.28 -0.93 -8.63
C PHE A 44 9.59 -0.62 -7.90
N MET A 45 10.29 -1.66 -7.44
CA MET A 45 11.61 -1.49 -6.83
C MET A 45 12.62 -0.86 -7.79
N GLU A 46 12.62 -1.32 -9.04
CA GLU A 46 13.53 -0.79 -10.06
C GLU A 46 13.27 0.68 -10.37
N LYS A 47 12.03 1.12 -10.23
CA LYS A 47 11.62 2.52 -10.46
C LYS A 47 11.70 3.38 -9.19
N ARG A 48 12.18 2.81 -8.08
CA ARG A 48 12.21 3.47 -6.77
C ARG A 48 10.82 3.96 -6.35
N GLN A 49 9.84 3.08 -6.48
CA GLN A 49 8.45 3.30 -6.11
C GLN A 49 7.96 2.24 -5.12
N ALA A 50 8.86 1.66 -4.36
CA ALA A 50 8.58 0.66 -3.35
C ALA A 50 9.24 1.08 -2.04
N LEU A 51 8.46 1.18 -0.98
CA LEU A 51 8.92 1.57 0.36
C LEU A 51 8.70 0.43 1.33
N CYS A 52 9.57 0.29 2.30
CA CYS A 52 9.39 -0.71 3.35
C CYS A 52 9.95 -0.24 4.68
N VAL A 53 9.49 -0.90 5.74
CA VAL A 53 10.01 -0.74 7.10
C VAL A 53 10.56 -2.09 7.52
N LYS A 54 11.78 -2.09 8.02
CA LYS A 54 12.46 -3.29 8.49
C LYS A 54 12.54 -3.28 10.01
N SER A 55 12.24 -4.40 10.64
CA SER A 55 12.31 -4.58 12.09
C SER A 55 12.92 -5.96 12.36
N ASP A 56 14.02 -6.01 13.10
CA ASP A 56 14.66 -7.27 13.48
C ASP A 56 14.90 -8.21 12.30
N HIS A 57 15.47 -7.70 11.22
CA HIS A 57 15.78 -8.43 9.99
C HIS A 57 14.55 -8.90 9.20
N ARG A 58 13.36 -8.44 9.59
CA ARG A 58 12.12 -8.73 8.87
C ARG A 58 11.53 -7.45 8.31
N ILE A 59 10.77 -7.61 7.24
CA ILE A 59 10.00 -6.49 6.69
C ILE A 59 8.66 -6.47 7.41
N SER A 60 8.39 -5.38 8.11
CA SER A 60 7.18 -5.21 8.92
C SER A 60 6.09 -4.41 8.22
N GLY A 61 6.42 -3.69 7.17
CA GLY A 61 5.46 -2.94 6.38
C GLY A 61 5.99 -2.65 5.00
N VAL A 62 5.08 -2.54 4.03
CA VAL A 62 5.41 -2.28 2.62
C VAL A 62 4.40 -1.33 2.01
N LEU A 63 4.85 -0.55 1.03
CA LEU A 63 3.99 0.35 0.27
C LEU A 63 4.52 0.48 -1.15
N LEU A 64 3.61 0.35 -2.13
CA LEU A 64 3.91 0.63 -3.54
C LEU A 64 3.17 1.90 -3.94
N PHE A 65 3.82 2.76 -4.70
CA PHE A 65 3.20 3.96 -5.22
C PHE A 65 3.64 4.20 -6.66
N SER A 66 2.86 4.98 -7.39
CA SER A 66 3.16 5.32 -8.79
C SER A 66 3.26 6.84 -8.95
N ARG A 67 4.44 7.34 -9.33
CA ARG A 67 4.62 8.77 -9.62
C ARG A 67 3.86 9.17 -10.87
N ASN A 68 3.86 8.30 -11.88
CA ASN A 68 3.18 8.58 -13.13
C ASN A 68 1.68 8.77 -12.95
N ARG A 69 1.05 7.91 -12.17
CA ARG A 69 -0.38 7.99 -11.88
C ARG A 69 -0.70 8.83 -10.64
N ASN A 70 0.31 9.22 -9.91
CA ASN A 70 0.20 9.97 -8.66
C ASN A 70 -0.74 9.28 -7.68
N MET A 71 -0.46 8.00 -7.41
CA MET A 71 -1.35 7.18 -6.57
C MET A 71 -0.59 6.22 -5.67
N ILE A 72 -1.27 5.83 -4.60
CA ILE A 72 -0.84 4.73 -3.74
C ILE A 72 -1.43 3.45 -4.31
N CYS A 73 -0.59 2.45 -4.55
CA CYS A 73 -1.01 1.21 -5.21
C CYS A 73 -1.23 0.04 -4.25
N CYS A 74 -0.48 0.00 -3.16
CA CYS A 74 -0.56 -1.09 -2.19
C CYS A 74 0.03 -0.64 -0.87
N LEU A 75 -0.55 -1.06 0.23
CA LEU A 75 -0.06 -0.77 1.58
C LEU A 75 -0.42 -1.94 2.49
N ALA A 76 0.57 -2.54 3.10
CA ALA A 76 0.36 -3.68 3.99
C ALA A 76 1.32 -3.63 5.17
N VAL A 77 0.86 -4.06 6.34
CA VAL A 77 1.65 -4.12 7.57
C VAL A 77 1.50 -5.53 8.16
N SER A 78 2.60 -6.08 8.63
CA SER A 78 2.61 -7.37 9.30
C SER A 78 1.62 -7.37 10.46
N PRO A 79 0.81 -8.43 10.63
CA PRO A 79 -0.13 -8.51 11.75
C PRO A 79 0.54 -8.33 13.11
N GLU A 80 1.78 -8.77 13.26
CA GLU A 80 2.54 -8.65 14.50
C GLU A 80 2.98 -7.23 14.81
N SER A 81 3.03 -6.38 13.79
CA SER A 81 3.56 -5.01 13.89
C SER A 81 2.49 -3.93 13.77
N ARG A 82 1.21 -4.31 13.77
CA ARG A 82 0.11 -3.35 13.69
C ARG A 82 0.06 -2.48 14.94
N ARG A 83 -0.51 -1.27 14.79
CA ARG A 83 -0.63 -0.26 15.84
C ARG A 83 0.69 0.37 16.29
N ALA A 84 1.78 0.13 15.56
CA ALA A 84 3.07 0.73 15.83
C ALA A 84 3.33 1.99 14.98
N GLY A 85 2.34 2.46 14.22
CA GLY A 85 2.49 3.64 13.38
C GLY A 85 3.18 3.40 12.05
N ILE A 86 3.41 2.14 11.70
CA ILE A 86 4.15 1.79 10.47
C ILE A 86 3.41 2.25 9.21
N ALA A 87 2.09 2.00 9.14
CA ALA A 87 1.31 2.42 7.98
C ALA A 87 1.34 3.93 7.80
N SER A 88 1.25 4.69 8.90
CA SER A 88 1.31 6.15 8.86
C SER A 88 2.66 6.65 8.36
N GLU A 89 3.75 6.05 8.82
CA GLU A 89 5.09 6.42 8.38
C GLU A 89 5.30 6.13 6.89
N LEU A 90 4.83 4.96 6.44
CA LEU A 90 4.92 4.60 5.03
C LEU A 90 4.11 5.56 4.16
N LEU A 91 2.88 5.86 4.57
CA LEU A 91 2.03 6.76 3.80
C LEU A 91 2.60 8.17 3.77
N GLU A 92 3.07 8.68 4.90
CA GLU A 92 3.70 10.00 4.96
C GLU A 92 4.89 10.10 4.01
N THR A 93 5.76 9.08 4.00
CA THR A 93 6.91 9.05 3.11
C THR A 93 6.49 9.00 1.64
N ALA A 94 5.49 8.15 1.31
CA ALA A 94 4.98 8.06 -0.06
C ALA A 94 4.41 9.40 -0.53
N LEU A 95 3.67 10.10 0.32
CA LEU A 95 3.11 11.41 -0.03
C LEU A 95 4.21 12.43 -0.30
N SER A 96 5.35 12.33 0.37
CA SER A 96 6.48 13.23 0.11
C SER A 96 7.16 12.93 -1.24
N GLU A 97 6.96 11.74 -1.79
CA GLU A 97 7.52 11.33 -3.08
C GLU A 97 6.55 11.58 -4.24
N LEU A 98 5.32 11.94 -3.96
CA LEU A 98 4.29 12.19 -4.96
C LEU A 98 4.08 13.70 -5.15
N ASP A 99 3.37 14.05 -6.23
CA ASP A 99 3.09 15.45 -6.57
C ASP A 99 1.88 15.96 -5.78
N ARG A 100 2.14 16.79 -4.77
CA ARG A 100 1.10 17.34 -3.90
C ARG A 100 0.27 18.44 -4.56
N SER A 101 0.68 18.93 -5.73
CA SER A 101 -0.10 19.90 -6.49
C SER A 101 -1.21 19.25 -7.31
N ARG A 102 -1.19 17.93 -7.42
CA ARG A 102 -2.18 17.13 -8.13
C ARG A 102 -2.92 16.23 -7.15
N ASP A 103 -4.10 15.77 -7.53
CA ASP A 103 -4.83 14.81 -6.72
C ASP A 103 -4.05 13.51 -6.57
N ILE A 104 -4.04 12.97 -5.37
CA ILE A 104 -3.44 11.66 -5.08
C ILE A 104 -4.58 10.71 -4.76
N THR A 105 -4.57 9.53 -5.39
CA THR A 105 -5.65 8.55 -5.21
C THR A 105 -5.13 7.27 -4.58
N VAL A 106 -6.05 6.54 -3.96
CA VAL A 106 -5.84 5.18 -3.47
C VAL A 106 -7.18 4.46 -3.51
N SER A 107 -7.16 3.17 -3.82
CA SER A 107 -8.37 2.33 -3.73
C SER A 107 -8.31 1.50 -2.46
N THR A 108 -9.43 1.38 -1.78
CA THR A 108 -9.54 0.58 -0.57
C THR A 108 -10.93 -0.06 -0.50
N PHE A 109 -11.21 -0.76 0.58
CA PHE A 109 -12.49 -1.45 0.77
C PHE A 109 -13.62 -0.45 1.00
N ARG A 110 -14.85 -0.88 0.72
CA ARG A 110 -16.03 -0.04 0.91
C ARG A 110 -16.41 0.07 2.38
N GLU A 111 -17.19 1.08 2.70
CA GLU A 111 -17.76 1.26 4.02
C GLU A 111 -18.60 0.02 4.40
N GLY A 112 -18.46 -0.43 5.64
CA GLY A 112 -19.13 -1.65 6.11
C GLY A 112 -18.32 -2.92 5.93
N ASP A 113 -17.27 -2.90 5.13
CA ASP A 113 -16.36 -4.03 5.01
C ASP A 113 -15.38 -3.98 6.18
N LYS A 114 -15.35 -5.03 6.98
CA LYS A 114 -14.48 -5.08 8.16
C LYS A 114 -13.00 -4.91 7.83
N LYS A 115 -12.59 -5.37 6.64
CA LYS A 115 -11.20 -5.22 6.19
C LYS A 115 -10.83 -3.77 5.92
N GLY A 116 -11.83 -2.94 5.68
CA GLY A 116 -11.64 -1.53 5.36
C GLY A 116 -11.57 -0.60 6.57
N THR A 117 -11.93 -1.05 7.75
CA THR A 117 -12.04 -0.18 8.93
C THR A 117 -10.73 0.57 9.20
N ALA A 118 -9.63 -0.14 9.32
CA ALA A 118 -8.33 0.48 9.61
C ALA A 118 -7.78 1.30 8.44
N PRO A 119 -7.74 0.79 7.20
CA PRO A 119 -7.20 1.60 6.10
C PRO A 119 -8.05 2.83 5.79
N ARG A 120 -9.38 2.73 5.83
CA ARG A 120 -10.24 3.90 5.60
C ARG A 120 -9.99 4.98 6.64
N ALA A 121 -9.84 4.60 7.92
CA ALA A 121 -9.53 5.54 8.99
C ALA A 121 -8.17 6.21 8.77
N LEU A 122 -7.18 5.44 8.33
CA LEU A 122 -5.85 5.95 8.02
C LEU A 122 -5.91 7.02 6.92
N TYR A 123 -6.58 6.73 5.81
CA TYR A 123 -6.65 7.67 4.69
C TYR A 123 -7.40 8.95 5.10
N ARG A 124 -8.49 8.84 5.86
CA ARG A 124 -9.20 10.01 6.37
C ARG A 124 -8.32 10.88 7.26
N LYS A 125 -7.52 10.24 8.12
CA LYS A 125 -6.58 10.94 8.99
C LYS A 125 -5.59 11.80 8.20
N PHE A 126 -5.21 11.34 7.01
CA PHE A 126 -4.28 12.05 6.13
C PHE A 126 -4.97 13.05 5.21
N GLY A 127 -6.28 13.21 5.33
CA GLY A 127 -7.03 14.20 4.56
C GLY A 127 -7.68 13.67 3.28
N PHE A 128 -7.60 12.38 3.03
CA PHE A 128 -8.27 11.79 1.89
C PHE A 128 -9.79 11.76 2.12
N THR A 129 -10.54 11.93 1.05
CA THR A 129 -12.01 11.86 1.08
C THR A 129 -12.51 10.80 0.11
N GLU A 130 -13.70 10.28 0.40
CA GLU A 130 -14.32 9.25 -0.43
C GLU A 130 -14.68 9.77 -1.82
N ALA A 131 -14.44 8.94 -2.83
CA ALA A 131 -14.77 9.23 -4.21
C ALA A 131 -15.57 8.06 -4.78
N GLU A 132 -15.38 7.72 -6.07
CA GLU A 132 -16.22 6.75 -6.74
C GLU A 132 -16.08 5.32 -6.19
N LEU A 133 -17.17 4.55 -6.32
CA LEU A 133 -17.17 3.12 -6.04
C LEU A 133 -16.61 2.40 -7.27
N THR A 134 -15.76 1.42 -7.04
CA THR A 134 -15.12 0.64 -8.10
C THR A 134 -15.08 -0.83 -7.72
N GLU A 135 -14.49 -1.64 -8.57
CA GLU A 135 -14.17 -3.03 -8.28
C GLU A 135 -12.74 -3.30 -8.70
N GLU A 136 -12.02 -4.07 -7.89
CA GLU A 136 -10.68 -4.53 -8.22
C GLU A 136 -10.62 -6.04 -8.02
N PHE A 137 -10.18 -6.76 -9.05
CA PHE A 137 -10.16 -8.23 -9.05
C PHE A 137 -11.53 -8.82 -8.70
N GLY A 138 -12.62 -8.16 -9.16
CA GLY A 138 -13.98 -8.58 -8.86
C GLY A 138 -14.45 -8.28 -7.44
N TYR A 139 -13.67 -7.58 -6.65
CA TYR A 139 -14.00 -7.26 -5.27
C TYR A 139 -14.44 -5.79 -5.15
N PRO A 140 -15.50 -5.48 -4.37
CA PRO A 140 -15.98 -4.10 -4.21
C PRO A 140 -14.96 -3.20 -3.52
N ASN A 141 -14.62 -2.11 -4.16
CA ASN A 141 -13.68 -1.13 -3.66
C ASN A 141 -14.24 0.29 -3.74
N GLN A 142 -13.54 1.21 -3.14
CA GLN A 142 -13.84 2.64 -3.22
C GLN A 142 -12.54 3.42 -3.36
N VAL A 143 -12.56 4.41 -4.25
CA VAL A 143 -11.43 5.32 -4.42
C VAL A 143 -11.49 6.41 -3.34
N PHE A 144 -10.35 6.71 -2.74
CA PHE A 144 -10.16 7.86 -1.86
C PHE A 144 -9.23 8.84 -2.56
N VAL A 145 -9.49 10.12 -2.39
CA VAL A 145 -8.73 11.20 -3.06
C VAL A 145 -8.21 12.19 -2.03
N LEU A 146 -6.92 12.48 -2.12
CA LEU A 146 -6.31 13.62 -1.45
C LEU A 146 -6.19 14.72 -2.48
N LYS A 147 -6.97 15.78 -2.32
CA LYS A 147 -7.02 16.87 -3.29
C LYS A 147 -5.68 17.59 -3.37
N GLY A 148 -5.28 17.94 -4.59
CA GLY A 148 -4.06 18.68 -4.81
C GLY A 148 -4.10 20.07 -4.17
N ALA A 149 -2.96 20.50 -3.66
CA ALA A 149 -2.81 21.85 -3.10
C ALA A 149 -2.76 22.87 -4.23
N GLU A 150 -3.40 23.99 -4.05
CA GLU A 150 -3.38 25.09 -5.01
C GLU A 150 -2.13 25.96 -4.85
#